data_c402deb98a9aae302506e69e9c7b4c83
#
_entry.id   c402deb98a9aae302506e69e9c7b4c83
#
_cell.length_a   1.000
_cell.length_b   1.000
_cell.length_c   1.000
_cell.angle_alpha   90.00
_cell.angle_beta   90.00
_cell.angle_gamma   90.00
#
_symmetry.space_group_name_H-M   'P 1'
#
loop_
_entity.id
_entity.type
_entity.pdbx_description
1 polymer ?
#
loop_
_entity_poly.entity_id
_entity_poly.type
_entity_poly.pdbx_seq_one_letter_code
_entity_poly.pdbx_strand_id
1 'polypeptide(L)'
;MVHWLFAVGILFVGMCLLCEAIVGREVWQMRPWRKYLWPGLAFALGLLLWPVMAFFTNSAIHMYAHGSWADGLMLAGAAELGLVHGRLKSPLWRLTWPLAFVITGIAFIVHEQNPWLFARSAFLHHLIGWTFIVGALAPLALAFRPRSAAFQAAFAAVIVVVSIQLFSDRDVAPIFGHLSPLAGQQHR
;
A
#
# COMPACT_ATOMS: atom_id res chain seq x y z
N MET A 1 -6.25 10.06 11.65
CA MET A 1 -7.05 8.82 11.79
C MET A 1 -7.10 7.99 10.51
N VAL A 2 -7.17 8.59 9.31
CA VAL A 2 -7.20 7.86 8.04
C VAL A 2 -5.94 7.02 7.86
N HIS A 3 -4.74 7.60 8.03
CA HIS A 3 -3.48 6.86 7.94
C HIS A 3 -3.42 5.66 8.88
N TRP A 4 -3.97 5.76 10.09
CA TRP A 4 -3.99 4.64 11.04
C TRP A 4 -4.91 3.51 10.61
N LEU A 5 -6.06 3.81 10.01
CA LEU A 5 -6.95 2.80 9.48
C LEU A 5 -6.25 1.98 8.39
N PHE A 6 -5.60 2.69 7.44
CA PHE A 6 -4.85 2.03 6.37
C PHE A 6 -3.60 1.34 6.91
N ALA A 7 -2.91 1.91 7.90
CA ALA A 7 -1.77 1.27 8.55
C ALA A 7 -2.14 -0.09 9.15
N VAL A 8 -3.27 -0.17 9.87
CA VAL A 8 -3.78 -1.46 10.40
C VAL A 8 -4.05 -2.45 9.27
N GLY A 9 -4.75 -2.02 8.22
CA GLY A 9 -5.06 -2.89 7.09
C GLY A 9 -3.81 -3.40 6.37
N ILE A 10 -2.84 -2.51 6.10
CA ILE A 10 -1.56 -2.85 5.49
C ILE A 10 -0.74 -3.77 6.41
N LEU A 11 -0.76 -3.55 7.73
CA LEU A 11 -0.12 -4.45 8.68
C LEU A 11 -0.69 -5.87 8.56
N PHE A 12 -2.01 -6.02 8.48
CA PHE A 12 -2.64 -7.34 8.29
C PHE A 12 -2.21 -8.01 6.99
N VAL A 13 -2.10 -7.27 5.88
CA VAL A 13 -1.55 -7.80 4.62
C VAL A 13 -0.13 -8.31 4.83
N GLY A 14 0.74 -7.51 5.46
CA GLY A 14 2.13 -7.87 5.74
C GLY A 14 2.24 -9.09 6.66
N MET A 15 1.42 -9.15 7.70
CA MET A 15 1.40 -10.30 8.63
C MET A 15 0.92 -11.58 7.95
N CYS A 16 -0.10 -11.53 7.09
CA CYS A 16 -0.53 -12.70 6.32
C CYS A 16 0.57 -13.20 5.38
N LEU A 17 1.27 -12.29 4.68
CA LEU A 17 2.42 -12.62 3.83
C LEU A 17 3.56 -13.25 4.64
N LEU A 18 3.86 -12.69 5.81
CA LEU A 18 4.90 -13.20 6.70
C LEU A 18 4.54 -14.58 7.23
N CYS A 19 3.30 -14.79 7.67
CA CYS A 19 2.82 -16.09 8.10
C CYS A 19 2.93 -17.13 6.97
N GLU A 20 2.55 -16.76 5.74
CA GLU A 20 2.71 -17.64 4.56
C GLU A 20 4.18 -17.98 4.31
N ALA A 21 5.10 -17.00 4.47
CA ALA A 21 6.53 -17.21 4.30
C ALA A 21 7.13 -18.16 5.36
N ILE A 22 6.70 -18.02 6.63
CA ILE A 22 7.18 -18.84 7.76
C ILE A 22 6.64 -20.26 7.69
N VAL A 23 5.35 -20.41 7.47
CA VAL A 23 4.68 -21.73 7.43
C VAL A 23 5.01 -22.49 6.14
N GLY A 24 5.37 -21.77 5.10
CA GLY A 24 5.55 -22.28 3.74
C GLY A 24 4.26 -22.21 2.92
N ARG A 25 4.41 -21.77 1.68
CA ARG A 25 3.29 -21.50 0.77
C ARG A 25 2.39 -22.72 0.56
N GLU A 26 2.97 -23.90 0.44
CA GLU A 26 2.21 -25.15 0.21
C GLU A 26 1.34 -25.48 1.42
N VAL A 27 1.90 -25.42 2.63
CA VAL A 27 1.16 -25.68 3.88
C VAL A 27 0.11 -24.59 4.14
N TRP A 28 0.43 -23.33 3.86
CA TRP A 28 -0.52 -22.23 3.98
C TRP A 28 -1.74 -22.44 3.08
N GLN A 29 -1.51 -22.83 1.84
CA GLN A 29 -2.54 -23.02 0.82
C GLN A 29 -3.34 -24.33 0.96
N MET A 30 -2.98 -25.24 1.88
CA MET A 30 -3.81 -26.41 2.21
C MET A 30 -5.22 -26.01 2.69
N ARG A 31 -5.37 -24.83 3.27
CA ARG A 31 -6.68 -24.22 3.54
C ARG A 31 -7.08 -23.33 2.36
N PRO A 32 -8.09 -23.73 1.57
CA PRO A 32 -8.39 -23.07 0.29
C PRO A 32 -8.65 -21.55 0.37
N TRP A 33 -9.18 -21.09 1.50
CA TRP A 33 -9.48 -19.67 1.70
C TRP A 33 -8.24 -18.82 2.04
N ARG A 34 -7.18 -19.40 2.64
CA ARG A 34 -5.99 -18.67 3.09
C ARG A 34 -5.23 -18.03 1.92
N LYS A 35 -5.21 -18.70 0.76
CA LYS A 35 -4.53 -18.17 -0.44
C LYS A 35 -5.13 -16.86 -0.95
N TYR A 36 -6.38 -16.54 -0.58
CA TYR A 36 -7.08 -15.33 -0.97
C TYR A 36 -6.98 -14.20 0.08
N LEU A 37 -6.47 -14.47 1.29
CA LEU A 37 -6.50 -13.51 2.38
C LEU A 37 -5.76 -12.22 2.06
N TRP A 38 -4.45 -12.30 1.92
CA TRP A 38 -3.67 -11.08 1.74
C TRP A 38 -3.92 -10.40 0.39
N PRO A 39 -4.11 -11.11 -0.76
CA PRO A 39 -4.44 -10.42 -2.00
C PRO A 39 -5.84 -9.80 -1.95
N GLY A 40 -6.79 -10.48 -1.33
CA GLY A 40 -8.15 -9.97 -1.15
C GLY A 40 -8.19 -8.74 -0.22
N LEU A 41 -7.41 -8.76 0.87
CA LEU A 41 -7.25 -7.60 1.74
C LEU A 41 -6.60 -6.41 1.02
N ALA A 42 -5.55 -6.65 0.25
CA ALA A 42 -4.91 -5.59 -0.53
C ALA A 42 -5.89 -4.97 -1.54
N PHE A 43 -6.62 -5.80 -2.28
CA PHE A 43 -7.67 -5.33 -3.20
C PHE A 43 -8.74 -4.51 -2.48
N ALA A 44 -9.26 -5.01 -1.35
CA ALA A 44 -10.29 -4.34 -0.57
C ALA A 44 -9.80 -3.00 0.01
N LEU A 45 -8.55 -2.92 0.46
CA LEU A 45 -7.95 -1.68 0.94
C LEU A 45 -7.82 -0.64 -0.18
N GLY A 46 -7.40 -1.06 -1.38
CA GLY A 46 -7.37 -0.16 -2.54
C GLY A 46 -8.75 0.36 -2.89
N LEU A 47 -9.75 -0.54 -2.91
CA LEU A 47 -11.14 -0.16 -3.17
C LEU A 47 -11.70 0.81 -2.10
N LEU A 48 -11.35 0.58 -0.82
CA LEU A 48 -11.79 1.44 0.28
C LEU A 48 -11.10 2.82 0.24
N LEU A 49 -9.87 2.89 -0.26
CA LEU A 49 -9.13 4.14 -0.30
C LEU A 49 -9.76 5.16 -1.26
N TRP A 50 -10.37 4.73 -2.36
CA TRP A 50 -11.02 5.63 -3.33
C TRP A 50 -12.10 6.54 -2.74
N PRO A 51 -13.15 6.03 -2.06
CA PRO A 51 -14.15 6.91 -1.46
C PRO A 51 -13.55 7.79 -0.36
N VAL A 52 -12.57 7.28 0.41
CA VAL A 52 -11.87 8.10 1.41
C VAL A 52 -11.16 9.27 0.73
N MET A 53 -10.48 9.03 -0.38
CA MET A 53 -9.83 10.09 -1.16
C MET A 53 -10.82 11.11 -1.69
N ALA A 54 -11.96 10.67 -2.22
CA ALA A 54 -12.99 11.58 -2.74
C ALA A 54 -13.53 12.54 -1.67
N PHE A 55 -13.60 12.11 -0.40
CA PHE A 55 -14.10 12.94 0.70
C PHE A 55 -13.04 13.85 1.34
N PHE A 56 -11.77 13.43 1.33
CA PHE A 56 -10.74 14.08 2.14
C PHE A 56 -9.65 14.78 1.33
N THR A 57 -9.63 14.61 0.02
CA THR A 57 -8.64 15.23 -0.85
C THR A 57 -9.04 16.65 -1.22
N ASN A 58 -8.10 17.58 -1.04
CA ASN A 58 -8.30 19.00 -1.32
C ASN A 58 -7.50 19.50 -2.53
N SER A 59 -6.70 18.65 -3.17
CA SER A 59 -5.91 18.99 -4.34
C SER A 59 -5.78 17.83 -5.32
N ALA A 60 -5.63 18.15 -6.62
CA ALA A 60 -5.43 17.15 -7.68
C ALA A 60 -4.15 16.33 -7.48
N ILE A 61 -3.05 16.97 -7.04
CA ILE A 61 -1.78 16.28 -6.76
C ILE A 61 -1.94 15.28 -5.61
N HIS A 62 -2.61 15.68 -4.55
CA HIS A 62 -2.88 14.79 -3.41
C HIS A 62 -3.74 13.60 -3.83
N MET A 63 -4.78 13.85 -4.63
CA MET A 63 -5.61 12.78 -5.20
C MET A 63 -4.79 11.84 -6.09
N TYR A 64 -3.90 12.38 -6.92
CA TYR A 64 -3.04 11.58 -7.79
C TYR A 64 -2.09 10.67 -6.99
N ALA A 65 -1.41 11.19 -5.98
CA ALA A 65 -0.47 10.41 -5.19
C ALA A 65 -1.15 9.25 -4.43
N HIS A 66 -2.23 9.53 -3.72
CA HIS A 66 -2.95 8.51 -2.97
C HIS A 66 -3.81 7.62 -3.87
N GLY A 67 -4.33 8.16 -4.99
CA GLY A 67 -5.02 7.39 -6.03
C GLY A 67 -4.11 6.35 -6.69
N SER A 68 -2.84 6.68 -6.97
CA SER A 68 -1.87 5.71 -7.49
C SER A 68 -1.62 4.55 -6.52
N TRP A 69 -1.66 4.81 -5.22
CA TRP A 69 -1.61 3.79 -4.18
C TRP A 69 -2.87 2.91 -4.18
N ALA A 70 -4.05 3.52 -4.27
CA ALA A 70 -5.32 2.81 -4.34
C ALA A 70 -5.38 1.88 -5.56
N ASP A 71 -5.05 2.42 -6.73
CA ASP A 71 -5.00 1.65 -7.99
C ASP A 71 -3.95 0.54 -7.94
N GLY A 72 -2.78 0.84 -7.39
CA GLY A 72 -1.71 -0.13 -7.20
C GLY A 72 -2.16 -1.33 -6.36
N LEU A 73 -2.80 -1.08 -5.21
CA LEU A 73 -3.35 -2.13 -4.35
C LEU A 73 -4.46 -2.92 -5.04
N MET A 74 -5.37 -2.24 -5.75
CA MET A 74 -6.46 -2.90 -6.47
C MET A 74 -5.92 -3.77 -7.60
N LEU A 75 -5.08 -3.23 -8.47
CA LEU A 75 -4.57 -3.95 -9.64
C LEU A 75 -3.66 -5.11 -9.23
N ALA A 76 -2.74 -4.88 -8.29
CA ALA A 76 -1.83 -5.92 -7.85
C ALA A 76 -2.56 -7.00 -7.02
N GLY A 77 -3.50 -6.60 -6.16
CA GLY A 77 -4.37 -7.53 -5.42
C GLY A 77 -5.24 -8.38 -6.36
N ALA A 78 -5.89 -7.76 -7.35
CA ALA A 78 -6.69 -8.45 -8.36
C ALA A 78 -5.84 -9.41 -9.21
N ALA A 79 -4.65 -9.00 -9.64
CA ALA A 79 -3.73 -9.85 -10.39
C ALA A 79 -3.32 -11.08 -9.58
N GLU A 80 -2.94 -10.91 -8.30
CA GLU A 80 -2.59 -12.04 -7.44
C GLU A 80 -3.80 -12.95 -7.16
N LEU A 81 -5.00 -12.39 -6.95
CA LEU A 81 -6.24 -13.18 -6.87
C LEU A 81 -6.46 -14.01 -8.13
N GLY A 82 -6.24 -13.42 -9.29
CA GLY A 82 -6.35 -14.12 -10.58
C GLY A 82 -5.31 -15.23 -10.74
N LEU A 83 -4.07 -15.00 -10.27
CA LEU A 83 -2.99 -16.01 -10.28
C LEU A 83 -3.30 -17.17 -9.34
N VAL A 84 -3.69 -16.91 -8.09
CA VAL A 84 -3.98 -17.98 -7.11
C VAL A 84 -5.27 -18.73 -7.42
N HIS A 85 -6.19 -18.09 -8.14
CA HIS A 85 -7.41 -18.75 -8.64
C HIS A 85 -7.14 -19.58 -9.92
N GLY A 86 -6.02 -19.33 -10.59
CA GLY A 86 -5.64 -20.02 -11.84
C GLY A 86 -6.26 -19.42 -13.11
N ARG A 87 -6.94 -18.26 -13.02
CA ARG A 87 -7.50 -17.54 -14.19
C ARG A 87 -6.42 -16.81 -14.97
N LEU A 88 -5.45 -16.23 -14.28
CA LEU A 88 -4.29 -15.59 -14.89
C LEU A 88 -3.15 -16.61 -14.96
N LYS A 89 -2.71 -16.95 -16.19
CA LYS A 89 -1.69 -17.98 -16.42
C LYS A 89 -0.31 -17.40 -16.71
N SER A 90 -0.26 -16.17 -17.24
CA SER A 90 1.02 -15.52 -17.56
C SER A 90 1.77 -15.11 -16.28
N PRO A 91 3.07 -15.46 -16.15
CA PRO A 91 3.89 -15.04 -15.02
C PRO A 91 4.13 -13.53 -14.99
N LEU A 92 3.90 -12.82 -16.10
CA LEU A 92 4.04 -11.36 -16.18
C LEU A 92 3.11 -10.63 -15.22
N TRP A 93 1.97 -11.21 -14.84
CA TRP A 93 1.07 -10.63 -13.85
C TRP A 93 1.71 -10.48 -12.45
N ARG A 94 2.80 -11.18 -12.16
CA ARG A 94 3.57 -11.00 -10.92
C ARG A 94 4.32 -9.67 -10.88
N LEU A 95 4.51 -9.02 -12.03
CA LEU A 95 5.16 -7.72 -12.11
C LEU A 95 4.25 -6.56 -11.67
N THR A 96 2.96 -6.81 -11.44
CA THR A 96 2.03 -5.76 -10.96
C THR A 96 2.46 -5.19 -9.61
N TRP A 97 2.94 -6.01 -8.66
CA TRP A 97 3.41 -5.54 -7.36
C TRP A 97 4.64 -4.62 -7.45
N PRO A 98 5.76 -5.04 -8.09
CA PRO A 98 6.90 -4.13 -8.19
C PRO A 98 6.58 -2.87 -8.99
N LEU A 99 5.75 -2.94 -10.03
CA LEU A 99 5.31 -1.76 -10.78
C LEU A 99 4.45 -0.83 -9.93
N ALA A 100 3.47 -1.37 -9.19
CA ALA A 100 2.66 -0.59 -8.26
C ALA A 100 3.53 0.12 -7.22
N PHE A 101 4.53 -0.56 -6.68
CA PHE A 101 5.46 0.02 -5.71
C PHE A 101 6.28 1.16 -6.30
N VAL A 102 6.86 0.99 -7.49
CA VAL A 102 7.64 2.04 -8.14
C VAL A 102 6.78 3.26 -8.45
N ILE A 103 5.60 3.06 -9.06
CA ILE A 103 4.69 4.15 -9.42
C ILE A 103 4.23 4.91 -8.17
N THR A 104 3.79 4.17 -7.14
CA THR A 104 3.37 4.76 -5.87
C THR A 104 4.53 5.48 -5.18
N GLY A 105 5.71 4.88 -5.16
CA GLY A 105 6.90 5.48 -4.56
C GLY A 105 7.28 6.81 -5.22
N ILE A 106 7.27 6.86 -6.57
CA ILE A 106 7.51 8.10 -7.31
C ILE A 106 6.41 9.13 -6.97
N ALA A 107 5.14 8.73 -6.97
CA ALA A 107 4.03 9.61 -6.67
C ALA A 107 4.16 10.24 -5.27
N PHE A 108 4.56 9.46 -4.26
CA PHE A 108 4.80 9.97 -2.90
C PHE A 108 6.00 10.92 -2.80
N ILE A 109 7.08 10.70 -3.59
CA ILE A 109 8.25 11.59 -3.59
C ILE A 109 7.94 12.93 -4.27
N VAL A 110 7.18 12.91 -5.37
CA VAL A 110 6.83 14.12 -6.11
C VAL A 110 5.58 14.81 -5.57
N HIS A 111 4.89 14.18 -4.62
CA HIS A 111 3.72 14.74 -3.98
C HIS A 111 4.14 15.93 -3.10
N GLU A 112 3.77 17.11 -3.54
CA GLU A 112 4.15 18.36 -2.90
C GLU A 112 3.40 18.53 -1.57
N GLN A 113 4.11 18.32 -0.47
CA GLN A 113 3.70 18.72 0.87
C GLN A 113 4.37 20.06 1.15
N ASN A 114 3.63 21.07 1.62
CA ASN A 114 4.27 22.32 2.02
C ASN A 114 5.26 22.04 3.19
N PRO A 115 6.57 22.02 2.94
CA PRO A 115 7.56 21.60 3.92
C PRO A 115 7.65 22.55 5.11
N TRP A 116 7.19 23.78 4.96
CA TRP A 116 7.19 24.78 6.02
C TRP A 116 6.06 24.57 7.03
N LEU A 117 4.91 24.09 6.56
CA LEU A 117 3.75 23.84 7.41
C LEU A 117 3.69 22.36 7.86
N PHE A 118 4.21 21.44 7.07
CA PHE A 118 4.06 20.00 7.25
C PHE A 118 5.38 19.24 7.12
N ALA A 119 6.49 19.80 7.65
CA ALA A 119 7.83 19.23 7.52
C ALA A 119 7.91 17.74 7.88
N ARG A 120 7.19 17.32 8.93
CA ARG A 120 7.16 15.92 9.36
C ARG A 120 6.41 15.03 8.35
N SER A 121 5.26 15.48 7.86
CA SER A 121 4.48 14.73 6.88
C SER A 121 5.22 14.65 5.56
N ALA A 122 5.83 15.74 5.09
CA ALA A 122 6.69 15.77 3.91
C ALA A 122 7.85 14.76 4.03
N PHE A 123 8.54 14.75 5.17
CA PHE A 123 9.62 13.79 5.44
C PHE A 123 9.10 12.34 5.39
N LEU A 124 7.97 12.06 6.03
CA LEU A 124 7.39 10.71 6.05
C LEU A 124 6.94 10.25 4.65
N HIS A 125 6.36 11.14 3.85
CA HIS A 125 5.97 10.82 2.48
C HIS A 125 7.20 10.50 1.61
N HIS A 126 8.30 11.26 1.73
CA HIS A 126 9.54 10.91 1.05
C HIS A 126 10.09 9.57 1.55
N LEU A 127 10.08 9.32 2.86
CA LEU A 127 10.56 8.07 3.44
C LEU A 127 9.72 6.87 2.94
N ILE A 128 8.40 6.99 2.93
CA ILE A 128 7.48 5.97 2.39
C ILE A 128 7.75 5.76 0.90
N GLY A 129 7.90 6.85 0.13
CA GLY A 129 8.19 6.78 -1.30
C GLY A 129 9.47 6.00 -1.60
N TRP A 130 10.57 6.32 -0.91
CA TRP A 130 11.82 5.56 -1.04
C TRP A 130 11.70 4.12 -0.55
N THR A 131 10.94 3.88 0.52
CA THR A 131 10.67 2.51 0.98
C THR A 131 9.98 1.69 -0.09
N PHE A 132 9.03 2.26 -0.83
CA PHE A 132 8.38 1.58 -1.95
C PHE A 132 9.34 1.33 -3.10
N ILE A 133 10.13 2.33 -3.53
CA ILE A 133 11.04 2.19 -4.68
C ILE A 133 12.08 1.10 -4.39
N VAL A 134 12.77 1.18 -3.25
CA VAL A 134 13.76 0.17 -2.86
C VAL A 134 13.08 -1.15 -2.55
N GLY A 135 11.95 -1.11 -1.86
CA GLY A 135 11.16 -2.28 -1.50
C GLY A 135 10.59 -3.04 -2.71
N ALA A 136 10.44 -2.39 -3.87
CA ALA A 136 10.01 -3.04 -5.12
C ALA A 136 10.94 -4.19 -5.55
N LEU A 137 12.20 -4.18 -5.11
CA LEU A 137 13.15 -5.27 -5.38
C LEU A 137 12.70 -6.61 -4.78
N ALA A 138 11.99 -6.59 -3.65
CA ALA A 138 11.52 -7.81 -2.99
C ALA A 138 10.41 -8.53 -3.80
N PRO A 139 9.28 -7.89 -4.15
CA PRO A 139 8.29 -8.52 -5.00
C PRO A 139 8.81 -8.76 -6.43
N LEU A 140 9.77 -7.97 -6.93
CA LEU A 140 10.43 -8.23 -8.21
C LEU A 140 11.22 -9.56 -8.17
N ALA A 141 12.05 -9.75 -7.15
CA ALA A 141 12.78 -11.00 -6.95
C ALA A 141 11.83 -12.20 -6.76
N LEU A 142 10.71 -11.98 -6.04
CA LEU A 142 9.67 -13.00 -5.87
C LEU A 142 8.97 -13.34 -7.19
N ALA A 143 8.79 -12.38 -8.10
CA ALA A 143 8.21 -12.63 -9.42
C ALA A 143 9.02 -13.64 -10.23
N PHE A 144 10.35 -13.57 -10.14
CA PHE A 144 11.26 -14.51 -10.80
C PHE A 144 11.49 -15.81 -10.02
N ARG A 145 11.34 -15.76 -8.69
CA ARG A 145 11.53 -16.93 -7.79
C ARG A 145 10.32 -17.10 -6.85
N PRO A 146 9.14 -17.48 -7.40
CA PRO A 146 7.87 -17.42 -6.68
C PRO A 146 7.73 -18.40 -5.50
N ARG A 147 8.67 -19.34 -5.34
CA ARG A 147 8.72 -20.30 -4.23
C ARG A 147 9.73 -19.90 -3.14
N SER A 148 10.43 -18.78 -3.29
CA SER A 148 11.42 -18.34 -2.32
C SER A 148 10.77 -17.76 -1.08
N ALA A 149 10.83 -18.46 0.05
CA ALA A 149 10.36 -17.96 1.34
C ALA A 149 11.11 -16.69 1.78
N ALA A 150 12.42 -16.58 1.46
CA ALA A 150 13.21 -15.41 1.78
C ALA A 150 12.73 -14.15 1.05
N PHE A 151 12.43 -14.24 -0.26
CA PHE A 151 11.89 -13.10 -0.99
C PHE A 151 10.45 -12.77 -0.60
N GLN A 152 9.66 -13.76 -0.24
CA GLN A 152 8.31 -13.54 0.31
C GLN A 152 8.39 -12.85 1.68
N ALA A 153 9.29 -13.27 2.56
CA ALA A 153 9.52 -12.62 3.85
C ALA A 153 10.04 -11.18 3.66
N ALA A 154 10.95 -10.95 2.71
CA ALA A 154 11.42 -9.61 2.37
C ALA A 154 10.27 -8.71 1.88
N PHE A 155 9.40 -9.22 1.02
CA PHE A 155 8.20 -8.50 0.58
C PHE A 155 7.28 -8.18 1.75
N ALA A 156 7.00 -9.16 2.63
CA ALA A 156 6.23 -8.95 3.84
C ALA A 156 6.85 -7.87 4.75
N ALA A 157 8.17 -7.89 4.92
CA ALA A 157 8.89 -6.90 5.72
C ALA A 157 8.72 -5.47 5.16
N VAL A 158 8.79 -5.28 3.84
CA VAL A 158 8.52 -3.98 3.21
C VAL A 158 7.12 -3.48 3.57
N ILE A 159 6.10 -4.34 3.42
CA ILE A 159 4.71 -4.00 3.76
C ILE A 159 4.57 -3.62 5.24
N VAL A 160 5.20 -4.35 6.15
CA VAL A 160 5.20 -4.05 7.59
C VAL A 160 5.89 -2.71 7.87
N VAL A 161 7.04 -2.43 7.23
CA VAL A 161 7.75 -1.15 7.38
C VAL A 161 6.89 0.01 6.91
N VAL A 162 6.22 -0.11 5.75
CA VAL A 162 5.27 0.91 5.27
C VAL A 162 4.13 1.12 6.27
N SER A 163 3.59 0.05 6.86
CA SER A 163 2.58 0.16 7.90
C SER A 163 3.06 0.96 9.11
N ILE A 164 4.28 0.69 9.61
CA ILE A 164 4.88 1.42 10.73
C ILE A 164 5.06 2.90 10.39
N GLN A 165 5.50 3.20 9.18
CA GLN A 165 5.65 4.59 8.69
C GLN A 165 4.29 5.30 8.65
N LEU A 166 3.23 4.63 8.18
CA LEU A 166 1.86 5.16 8.18
C LEU A 166 1.33 5.40 9.60
N PHE A 167 1.64 4.55 10.58
CA PHE A 167 1.29 4.80 11.98
C PHE A 167 2.00 6.03 12.55
N SER A 168 3.17 6.36 12.01
CA SER A 168 3.95 7.52 12.44
C SER A 168 3.44 8.83 11.82
N ASP A 169 2.67 8.75 10.73
CA ASP A 169 2.05 9.91 10.11
C ASP A 169 0.75 10.26 10.84
N ARG A 170 0.69 11.50 11.33
CA ARG A 170 -0.47 12.01 12.05
C ARG A 170 -1.26 12.94 11.13
N ASP A 171 -2.52 12.62 10.93
CA ASP A 171 -3.43 13.54 10.28
C ASP A 171 -3.46 14.85 11.06
N VAL A 172 -3.18 15.96 10.39
CA VAL A 172 -3.08 17.29 10.99
C VAL A 172 -4.45 17.84 11.37
N ALA A 173 -5.51 17.35 10.71
CA ALA A 173 -6.90 17.74 11.01
C ALA A 173 -7.75 16.51 11.34
N PRO A 174 -8.81 16.68 12.15
CA PRO A 174 -9.83 15.65 12.31
C PRO A 174 -10.44 15.28 10.95
N ILE A 175 -10.85 14.02 10.78
CA ILE A 175 -11.43 13.51 9.53
C ILE A 175 -12.54 14.44 8.97
N PHE A 176 -13.32 15.06 9.84
CA PHE A 176 -14.38 16.00 9.46
C PHE A 176 -13.94 17.48 9.47
N GLY A 177 -12.69 17.77 9.77
CA GLY A 177 -12.20 19.15 9.86
C GLY A 177 -12.22 19.90 8.52
N HIS A 178 -12.12 19.19 7.42
CA HIS A 178 -12.22 19.76 6.06
C HIS A 178 -13.65 20.16 5.65
N LEU A 179 -14.65 19.66 6.35
CA LEU A 179 -16.04 20.04 6.14
C LEU A 179 -16.44 21.28 6.97
N SER A 180 -15.56 21.76 7.84
CA SER A 180 -15.79 22.97 8.62
C SER A 180 -15.57 24.20 7.74
N PRO A 181 -16.53 25.13 7.66
CA PRO A 181 -16.37 26.42 6.96
C PRO A 181 -15.16 27.24 7.47
N LEU A 182 -14.69 26.96 8.69
CA LEU A 182 -13.56 27.63 9.31
C LEU A 182 -12.19 27.01 8.91
N ALA A 183 -12.17 25.78 8.38
CA ALA A 183 -10.94 25.15 7.94
C ALA A 183 -10.32 25.85 6.72
N GLY A 184 -11.12 26.49 5.88
CA GLY A 184 -10.66 27.29 4.75
C GLY A 184 -10.02 28.63 5.11
N GLN A 185 -10.13 29.08 6.36
CA GLN A 185 -9.56 30.34 6.82
C GLN A 185 -8.18 30.20 7.47
N GLN A 186 -7.80 28.99 7.87
CA GLN A 186 -6.48 28.72 8.50
C GLN A 186 -5.33 28.57 7.50
N HIS A 187 -5.64 28.60 6.20
CA HIS A 187 -4.66 28.41 5.10
C HIS A 187 -4.49 29.65 4.20
N ARG A 188 -4.84 30.86 4.71
CA ARG A 188 -4.58 32.12 4.01
C ARG A 188 -3.47 32.90 4.70
#